data_2cfb4b2f56aac62c34a64bf541c7db49
#
_entry.id   2cfb4b2f56aac62c34a64bf541c7db49
#
_cell.length_a   1.000
_cell.length_b   1.000
_cell.length_c   1.000
_cell.angle_alpha   90.00
_cell.angle_beta   90.00
_cell.angle_gamma   90.00
#
_symmetry.space_group_name_H-M   'P 1'
#
loop_
_entity.id
_entity.type
_entity.pdbx_description
1 polymer ?
#
loop_
_entity_poly.entity_id
_entity_poly.type
_entity_poly.pdbx_seq_one_letter_code
_entity_poly.pdbx_strand_id
1 'polypeptide(L)'
;MLTLNERIKKARVTLHLSQDYVVKFLGVSRTAIVEIESNRRKVSADELGKLSALFQIPADELLNGRNVDAPVQMFARRFGPLDESDQQEILNLIEFKRMMMKGDTH
;
A
#
# COMPACT_ATOMS: atom_id res chain seq x y z
N MET A 1 -16.70 -3.84 0.24
CA MET A 1 -15.60 -4.13 -0.70
C MET A 1 -14.94 -2.83 -1.14
N LEU A 2 -13.63 -2.76 -1.07
CA LEU A 2 -12.93 -1.53 -1.43
C LEU A 2 -12.84 -1.34 -2.94
N THR A 3 -13.01 -0.11 -3.40
CA THR A 3 -12.76 0.26 -4.80
C THR A 3 -11.25 0.36 -5.03
N LEU A 4 -10.84 0.43 -6.31
CA LEU A 4 -9.45 0.69 -6.65
C LEU A 4 -8.91 1.95 -5.95
N ASN A 5 -9.69 3.02 -5.98
CA ASN A 5 -9.31 4.30 -5.40
C ASN A 5 -9.11 4.19 -3.89
N GLU A 6 -9.97 3.45 -3.22
CA GLU A 6 -9.85 3.22 -1.77
C GLU A 6 -8.64 2.35 -1.44
N ARG A 7 -8.33 1.36 -2.28
CA ARG A 7 -7.14 0.52 -2.11
C ARG A 7 -5.86 1.33 -2.28
N ILE A 8 -5.85 2.29 -3.19
CA ILE A 8 -4.72 3.19 -3.39
C ILE A 8 -4.47 4.00 -2.11
N LYS A 9 -5.51 4.58 -1.55
CA LYS A 9 -5.41 5.31 -0.30
C LYS A 9 -4.91 4.42 0.83
N LYS A 10 -5.48 3.24 0.95
CA LYS A 10 -5.09 2.27 1.99
C LYS A 10 -3.62 1.88 1.86
N ALA A 11 -3.15 1.60 0.64
CA ALA A 11 -1.75 1.26 0.40
C ALA A 11 -0.83 2.40 0.79
N ARG A 12 -1.17 3.62 0.40
CA ARG A 12 -0.38 4.81 0.76
C ARG A 12 -0.26 4.96 2.27
N VAL A 13 -1.37 4.88 2.96
CA VAL A 13 -1.40 5.02 4.43
C VAL A 13 -0.62 3.89 5.10
N THR A 14 -0.79 2.67 4.63
CA THR A 14 -0.08 1.51 5.16
C THR A 14 1.43 1.65 5.01
N LEU A 15 1.88 2.25 3.92
CA LEU A 15 3.30 2.51 3.66
C LEU A 15 3.81 3.78 4.33
N HIS A 16 2.96 4.51 5.03
CA HIS A 16 3.29 5.80 5.67
C HIS A 16 3.80 6.85 4.69
N LEU A 17 3.27 6.84 3.46
CA LEU A 17 3.61 7.81 2.44
C LEU A 17 2.64 9.00 2.52
N SER A 18 3.17 10.21 2.34
CA SER A 18 2.33 11.40 2.28
C SER A 18 1.68 11.53 0.91
N GLN A 19 0.59 12.29 0.83
CA GLN A 19 -0.01 12.64 -0.45
C GLN A 19 0.98 13.41 -1.33
N ASP A 20 1.77 14.30 -0.73
CA ASP A 20 2.77 15.09 -1.47
C ASP A 20 3.85 14.21 -2.11
N TYR A 21 4.26 13.15 -1.43
CA TYR A 21 5.21 12.20 -2.00
C TYR A 21 4.64 11.53 -3.25
N VAL A 22 3.39 11.08 -3.16
CA VAL A 22 2.71 10.43 -4.29
C VAL A 22 2.50 11.42 -5.43
N VAL A 23 2.14 12.66 -5.12
CA VAL A 23 2.01 13.75 -6.11
C VAL A 23 3.30 13.90 -6.90
N LYS A 24 4.43 13.99 -6.24
CA LYS A 24 5.73 14.14 -6.88
C LYS A 24 6.08 12.93 -7.75
N PHE A 25 5.78 11.74 -7.25
CA PHE A 25 6.08 10.51 -7.98
C PHE A 25 5.23 10.39 -9.24
N LEU A 26 3.93 10.70 -9.15
CA LEU A 26 3.02 10.60 -10.28
C LEU A 26 3.13 11.78 -11.24
N GLY A 27 3.63 12.92 -10.79
CA GLY A 27 3.67 14.12 -11.60
C GLY A 27 2.30 14.74 -11.85
N VAL A 28 1.36 14.55 -10.92
CA VAL A 28 0.01 15.11 -10.99
C VAL A 28 -0.18 16.16 -9.90
N SER A 29 -1.30 16.89 -9.94
CA SER A 29 -1.60 17.88 -8.92
C SER A 29 -2.05 17.22 -7.60
N ARG A 30 -1.92 17.94 -6.49
CA ARG A 30 -2.45 17.50 -5.21
C ARG A 30 -3.96 17.31 -5.26
N THR A 31 -4.66 18.19 -5.96
CA THR A 31 -6.11 18.08 -6.18
C THR A 31 -6.45 16.74 -6.83
N ALA A 32 -5.66 16.31 -7.81
CA ALA A 32 -5.88 15.03 -8.48
C ALA A 32 -5.77 13.86 -7.51
N ILE A 33 -4.77 13.86 -6.61
CA ILE A 33 -4.60 12.79 -5.61
C ILE A 33 -5.78 12.79 -4.63
N VAL A 34 -6.19 13.96 -4.15
CA VAL A 34 -7.33 14.07 -3.25
C VAL A 34 -8.59 13.51 -3.92
N GLU A 35 -8.82 13.83 -5.18
CA GLU A 35 -9.97 13.32 -5.93
C GLU A 35 -9.90 11.82 -6.14
N ILE A 36 -8.71 11.27 -6.41
CA ILE A 36 -8.52 9.82 -6.53
C ILE A 36 -8.88 9.15 -5.19
N GLU A 37 -8.32 9.63 -4.10
CA GLU A 37 -8.51 9.01 -2.79
C GLU A 37 -9.92 9.19 -2.25
N SER A 38 -10.65 10.18 -2.69
CA SER A 38 -12.07 10.38 -2.33
C SER A 38 -13.05 9.74 -3.32
N ASN A 39 -12.54 8.95 -4.25
CA ASN A 39 -13.34 8.22 -5.24
C ASN A 39 -14.14 9.13 -6.18
N ARG A 40 -13.61 10.32 -6.47
CA ARG A 40 -14.24 11.30 -7.37
C ARG A 40 -13.63 11.31 -8.75
N ARG A 41 -12.49 10.66 -8.94
CA ARG A 41 -11.77 10.64 -10.19
C ARG A 41 -11.30 9.23 -10.50
N LYS A 42 -11.38 8.84 -11.77
CA LYS A 42 -10.86 7.56 -12.22
C LYS A 42 -9.34 7.61 -12.32
N VAL A 43 -8.70 6.47 -12.06
CA VAL A 43 -7.25 6.31 -12.19
C VAL A 43 -6.96 5.87 -13.62
N SER A 44 -6.05 6.56 -14.30
CA SER A 44 -5.64 6.15 -15.65
C SER A 44 -4.70 4.93 -15.58
N ALA A 45 -4.55 4.24 -16.72
CA ALA A 45 -3.66 3.10 -16.81
C ALA A 45 -2.21 3.49 -16.48
N ASP A 46 -1.77 4.66 -16.94
CA ASP A 46 -0.43 5.17 -16.66
C ASP A 46 -0.24 5.43 -15.17
N GLU A 47 -1.21 6.08 -14.54
CA GLU A 47 -1.19 6.33 -13.10
C GLU A 47 -1.18 5.04 -12.30
N LEU A 48 -1.99 4.08 -12.71
CA LEU A 48 -2.04 2.76 -12.07
C LEU A 48 -0.68 2.05 -12.15
N GLY A 49 -0.04 2.10 -13.30
CA GLY A 49 1.29 1.51 -13.48
C GLY A 49 2.33 2.15 -12.57
N LYS A 50 2.31 3.48 -12.45
CA LYS A 50 3.22 4.21 -11.56
C LYS A 50 2.95 3.89 -10.09
N LEU A 51 1.68 3.84 -9.69
CA LEU A 51 1.31 3.49 -8.32
C LEU A 51 1.69 2.05 -7.99
N SER A 52 1.51 1.14 -8.92
CA SER A 52 1.93 -0.25 -8.76
C SER A 52 3.44 -0.33 -8.48
N ALA A 53 4.24 0.41 -9.24
CA ALA A 53 5.68 0.46 -9.05
C ALA A 53 6.04 1.08 -7.70
N LEU A 54 5.40 2.18 -7.34
CA LEU A 54 5.66 2.89 -6.08
C LEU A 54 5.35 2.03 -4.86
N PHE A 55 4.17 1.41 -4.87
CA PHE A 55 3.70 0.61 -3.74
C PHE A 55 4.27 -0.80 -3.71
N GLN A 56 4.92 -1.24 -4.78
CA GLN A 56 5.39 -2.63 -4.93
C GLN A 56 4.22 -3.62 -4.85
N ILE A 57 3.07 -3.22 -5.38
CA ILE A 57 1.85 -4.04 -5.45
C ILE A 57 1.50 -4.18 -6.93
N PRO A 58 1.33 -5.41 -7.46
CA PRO A 58 0.91 -5.59 -8.84
C PRO A 58 -0.39 -4.85 -9.13
N ALA A 59 -0.50 -4.27 -10.32
CA ALA A 59 -1.69 -3.56 -10.75
C ALA A 59 -2.95 -4.42 -10.61
N ASP A 60 -2.83 -5.71 -10.90
CA ASP A 60 -3.92 -6.68 -10.74
C ASP A 60 -4.45 -6.74 -9.31
N GLU A 61 -3.56 -6.71 -8.32
CA GLU A 61 -3.97 -6.70 -6.91
C GLU A 61 -4.61 -5.39 -6.49
N LEU A 62 -4.13 -4.27 -7.03
CA LEU A 62 -4.77 -2.97 -6.78
C LEU A 62 -6.18 -2.95 -7.36
N LEU A 63 -6.37 -3.50 -8.56
CA LEU A 63 -7.67 -3.54 -9.22
C LEU A 63 -8.65 -4.48 -8.54
N ASN A 64 -8.21 -5.69 -8.23
CA ASN A 64 -9.11 -6.76 -7.80
C ASN A 64 -9.08 -7.03 -6.29
N GLY A 65 -8.01 -6.62 -5.63
CA GLY A 65 -7.81 -6.90 -4.22
C GLY A 65 -7.54 -8.37 -3.96
N ARG A 66 -6.62 -8.67 -3.07
CA ARG A 66 -6.38 -10.05 -2.63
C ARG A 66 -6.43 -10.11 -1.12
N ASN A 67 -6.90 -11.24 -0.62
CA ASN A 67 -6.99 -11.49 0.81
C ASN A 67 -5.67 -11.97 1.41
N VAL A 68 -4.55 -11.35 1.02
CA VAL A 68 -3.27 -11.68 1.61
C VAL A 68 -2.78 -10.48 2.38
N ASP A 69 -2.14 -10.75 3.51
CA ASP A 69 -1.61 -9.72 4.38
C ASP A 69 -0.66 -8.81 3.60
N ALA A 70 -1.05 -7.57 3.40
CA ALA A 70 -0.27 -6.62 2.61
C ALA A 70 1.19 -6.47 3.08
N PRO A 71 1.49 -6.41 4.40
CA PRO A 71 2.86 -6.36 4.86
C PRO A 71 3.71 -7.55 4.42
N VAL A 72 3.16 -8.75 4.49
CA VAL A 72 3.88 -9.97 4.08
C VAL A 72 4.20 -9.94 2.59
N GLN A 73 3.23 -9.53 1.78
CA GLN A 73 3.43 -9.43 0.34
C GLN A 73 4.48 -8.39 -0.03
N MET A 74 4.48 -7.25 0.65
CA MET A 74 5.48 -6.22 0.42
C MET A 74 6.88 -6.72 0.73
N PHE A 75 7.05 -7.45 1.82
CA PHE A 75 8.31 -8.05 2.16
C PHE A 75 8.73 -9.09 1.12
N ALA A 76 7.83 -9.95 0.70
CA ALA A 76 8.11 -10.98 -0.29
C ALA A 76 8.58 -10.36 -1.62
N ARG A 77 7.98 -9.25 -2.04
CA ARG A 77 8.36 -8.57 -3.28
C ARG A 77 9.72 -7.89 -3.19
N ARG A 78 10.09 -7.38 -2.02
CA ARG A 78 11.38 -6.71 -1.81
C ARG A 78 12.54 -7.69 -1.66
N PHE A 79 12.31 -8.77 -0.95
CA PHE A 79 13.36 -9.68 -0.51
C PHE A 79 13.28 -11.04 -1.19
N GLY A 80 12.36 -11.21 -2.14
CA GLY A 80 12.15 -12.46 -2.85
C GLY A 80 11.12 -13.35 -2.17
N PRO A 81 10.85 -14.51 -2.73
CA PRO A 81 9.85 -15.41 -2.17
C PRO A 81 10.28 -15.89 -0.79
N LEU A 82 9.33 -15.83 0.15
CA LEU A 82 9.52 -16.29 1.52
C LEU A 82 8.79 -17.61 1.69
N ASP A 83 9.36 -18.52 2.48
CA ASP A 83 8.64 -19.72 2.86
C ASP A 83 7.60 -19.38 3.93
N GLU A 84 6.77 -20.36 4.27
CA GLU A 84 5.69 -20.15 5.24
C GLU A 84 6.20 -19.78 6.61
N SER A 85 7.33 -20.36 7.03
CA SER A 85 7.95 -20.05 8.30
C SER A 85 8.46 -18.61 8.36
N ASP A 86 9.12 -18.14 7.28
CA ASP A 86 9.60 -16.77 7.19
C ASP A 86 8.46 -15.77 7.20
N GLN A 87 7.36 -16.09 6.50
CA GLN A 87 6.17 -15.25 6.50
C GLN A 87 5.59 -15.10 7.91
N GLN A 88 5.56 -16.19 8.65
CA GLN A 88 5.03 -16.17 10.03
C GLN A 88 5.93 -15.35 10.96
N GLU A 89 7.24 -15.45 10.81
CA GLU A 89 8.18 -14.64 11.57
C GLU A 89 7.99 -13.15 11.31
N ILE A 90 7.80 -12.76 10.05
CA ILE A 90 7.56 -11.37 9.68
C ILE A 90 6.25 -10.86 10.29
N LEU A 91 5.20 -11.66 10.23
CA LEU A 91 3.91 -11.30 10.84
C LEU A 91 4.05 -11.10 12.35
N ASN A 92 4.76 -12.01 13.00
CA ASN A 92 5.00 -11.92 14.45
C ASN A 92 5.79 -10.66 14.81
N LEU A 93 6.79 -10.32 14.02
CA LEU A 93 7.60 -9.13 14.22
C LEU A 93 6.77 -7.85 14.06
N ILE A 94 5.90 -7.81 13.05
CA ILE A 94 5.02 -6.66 12.81
C ILE A 94 4.05 -6.49 13.98
N GLU A 95 3.44 -7.57 14.43
CA GLU A 95 2.54 -7.53 15.58
C GLU A 95 3.26 -7.09 16.85
N PHE A 96 4.45 -7.60 17.09
CA PHE A 96 5.26 -7.21 18.24
C PHE A 96 5.55 -5.71 18.22
N LYS A 97 5.94 -5.17 17.07
CA LYS A 97 6.18 -3.72 16.93
C LYS A 97 4.93 -2.90 17.19
N ARG A 98 3.78 -3.35 16.71
CA ARG A 98 2.52 -2.68 16.98
C ARG A 98 2.20 -2.64 18.47
N MET A 99 2.41 -3.74 19.16
CA MET A 99 2.20 -3.81 20.60
C MET A 99 3.14 -2.87 21.36
N MET A 100 4.41 -2.83 20.96
CA MET A 100 5.40 -1.93 21.54
C MET A 100 5.02 -0.47 21.34
N MET A 101 4.59 -0.11 20.13
CA MET A 101 4.17 1.26 19.82
C MET A 101 2.95 1.68 20.63
N LYS A 102 1.99 0.78 20.84
CA LYS A 102 0.83 1.05 21.69
C LYS A 102 1.22 1.20 23.16
N GLY A 103 2.21 0.42 23.61
CA GLY A 103 2.73 0.55 24.95
C GLY A 103 3.41 1.88 25.21
N ASP A 104 4.09 2.42 24.20
CA ASP A 104 4.81 3.69 24.30
C ASP A 104 3.90 4.92 24.31
N THR A 105 2.62 4.75 23.96
CA THR A 105 1.66 5.86 23.95
C THR A 105 0.97 6.08 25.30
N HIS A 106 1.32 5.34 26.27
CA HIS A 106 0.75 5.47 27.63
C HIS A 106 1.51 6.44 28.53
#